data_84624c093f916fd1757d3c27b39b588d
#
_entry.id   84624c093f916fd1757d3c27b39b588d
#
_cell.length_a   1.000
_cell.length_b   1.000
_cell.length_c   1.000
_cell.angle_alpha   90.00
_cell.angle_beta   90.00
_cell.angle_gamma   90.00
#
_symmetry.space_group_name_H-M   'P 1'
#
loop_
_entity.id
_entity.type
_entity.pdbx_description
1 polymer ?
#
loop_
_entity_poly.entity_id
_entity_poly.type
_entity_poly.pdbx_seq_one_letter_code
_entity_poly.pdbx_strand_id
1 'polypeptide(L)'
;MRNVPLTRTASGPTGPRRRSLLALAGGSVGAAGVGALLAGCTDGAGDGADSDGRASADERVRSEAARGSLTLLAHYDATITTHPALANRLRPLRSEVARHAEAFGSPPPSASASPSATHEGSRPRRTVEVPRDARKALTALATAERRTADARTTALATASPELARLLASVAASGAAHAYLLAESRT
;
A
#
# COMPACT_ATOMS: atom_id res chain seq x y z
N MET A 1 49.37 35.88 24.70
CA MET A 1 48.49 34.82 25.24
C MET A 1 47.17 35.46 25.65
N ARG A 2 46.13 35.31 24.86
CA ARG A 2 44.78 35.84 25.16
C ARG A 2 43.80 34.67 25.09
N ASN A 3 43.27 34.27 26.25
CA ASN A 3 42.23 33.28 26.38
C ASN A 3 40.89 33.90 26.00
N VAL A 4 40.19 33.29 25.01
CA VAL A 4 38.81 33.61 24.65
C VAL A 4 37.92 32.55 25.28
N PRO A 5 36.91 32.88 26.13
CA PRO A 5 35.96 31.90 26.64
C PRO A 5 34.90 31.60 25.60
N LEU A 6 34.75 30.33 25.27
CA LEU A 6 33.67 29.80 24.44
C LEU A 6 32.38 29.70 25.26
N THR A 7 31.45 30.64 25.09
CA THR A 7 30.07 30.53 25.59
C THR A 7 29.29 29.63 24.68
N ARG A 8 28.97 28.44 25.20
CA ARG A 8 28.10 27.44 24.53
C ARG A 8 26.63 27.78 24.79
N THR A 9 25.98 28.41 23.85
CA THR A 9 24.54 28.63 23.87
C THR A 9 23.84 27.37 23.35
N ALA A 10 23.29 26.58 24.26
CA ALA A 10 22.43 25.43 23.92
C ALA A 10 21.00 25.93 23.66
N SER A 11 20.66 26.17 22.40
CA SER A 11 19.27 26.34 21.98
C SER A 11 18.74 24.99 21.52
N GLY A 12 18.00 24.31 22.42
CA GLY A 12 17.27 23.09 22.07
C GLY A 12 16.06 23.42 21.20
N PRO A 13 15.76 22.62 20.16
CA PRO A 13 14.56 22.80 19.36
C PRO A 13 13.32 22.38 20.18
N THR A 14 12.47 23.35 20.48
CA THR A 14 11.15 23.14 21.10
C THR A 14 10.18 22.70 20.00
N GLY A 15 10.20 21.42 19.64
CA GLY A 15 9.20 20.81 18.77
C GLY A 15 7.97 20.38 19.59
N PRO A 16 6.75 20.56 19.10
CA PRO A 16 5.54 20.14 19.81
C PRO A 16 5.53 18.63 20.01
N ARG A 17 5.49 18.21 21.27
CA ARG A 17 5.43 16.80 21.66
C ARG A 17 4.06 16.22 21.30
N ARG A 18 4.01 15.33 20.31
CA ARG A 18 2.82 14.64 19.79
C ARG A 18 2.08 13.76 20.81
N ARG A 19 2.47 13.78 22.08
CA ARG A 19 1.88 12.97 23.17
C ARG A 19 0.79 13.68 24.00
N SER A 20 0.50 14.95 23.72
CA SER A 20 -0.44 15.74 24.53
C SER A 20 -1.87 15.81 24.01
N LEU A 21 -2.23 15.08 22.94
CA LEU A 21 -3.59 15.11 22.39
C LEU A 21 -4.54 14.01 22.89
N LEU A 22 -4.11 13.17 23.84
CA LEU A 22 -4.94 12.09 24.40
C LEU A 22 -5.45 12.34 25.83
N ALA A 23 -5.31 13.56 26.37
CA ALA A 23 -5.63 13.85 27.79
C ALA A 23 -6.72 14.91 27.98
N LEU A 24 -7.72 15.01 27.09
CA LEU A 24 -8.87 15.89 27.30
C LEU A 24 -10.18 15.22 26.91
N ALA A 25 -10.51 14.11 27.58
CA ALA A 25 -11.85 13.54 27.61
C ALA A 25 -12.09 12.87 28.96
N GLY A 26 -12.14 13.70 30.02
CA GLY A 26 -12.49 13.28 31.35
C GLY A 26 -13.08 14.46 32.10
N GLY A 27 -14.41 14.61 32.08
CA GLY A 27 -15.11 15.69 32.81
C GLY A 27 -16.63 15.47 32.82
N SER A 28 -17.09 14.67 33.73
CA SER A 28 -18.24 14.81 34.68
C SER A 28 -19.65 15.06 34.17
N VAL A 29 -20.49 14.08 34.45
CA VAL A 29 -21.77 14.13 35.21
C VAL A 29 -22.92 14.93 34.61
N GLY A 30 -23.96 14.19 34.21
CA GLY A 30 -25.31 14.67 33.98
C GLY A 30 -26.24 13.46 33.75
N ALA A 31 -26.79 12.89 34.85
CA ALA A 31 -27.83 11.88 34.78
C ALA A 31 -29.11 12.50 34.28
N ALA A 32 -29.68 12.05 33.19
CA ALA A 32 -31.11 11.85 32.89
C ALA A 32 -31.33 11.67 31.38
N GLY A 33 -31.86 10.52 30.96
CA GLY A 33 -32.71 10.43 29.77
C GLY A 33 -32.02 10.16 28.43
N VAL A 34 -31.35 8.99 28.24
CA VAL A 34 -31.05 8.47 26.90
C VAL A 34 -31.33 6.97 26.87
N GLY A 35 -32.62 6.65 26.91
CA GLY A 35 -33.08 5.30 26.65
C GLY A 35 -33.91 5.23 25.37
N ALA A 36 -33.36 5.64 24.20
CA ALA A 36 -34.13 5.54 22.95
C ALA A 36 -33.31 5.72 21.66
N LEU A 37 -32.04 5.27 21.59
CA LEU A 37 -31.28 5.32 20.29
C LEU A 37 -30.63 3.99 19.92
N LEU A 38 -30.97 2.87 20.54
CA LEU A 38 -30.44 1.54 20.21
C LEU A 38 -31.48 0.63 19.55
N ALA A 39 -32.62 1.18 19.09
CA ALA A 39 -33.70 0.42 18.42
C ALA A 39 -33.83 0.82 16.94
N GLY A 40 -32.74 0.88 16.19
CA GLY A 40 -32.74 1.31 14.80
C GLY A 40 -32.01 0.38 13.83
N CYS A 41 -31.78 -0.89 14.16
CA CYS A 41 -31.10 -1.83 13.25
C CYS A 41 -31.76 -3.21 13.20
N THR A 42 -33.06 -3.31 13.27
CA THR A 42 -33.78 -4.58 13.09
C THR A 42 -35.04 -4.36 12.27
N ASP A 43 -34.90 -3.84 11.04
CA ASP A 43 -35.93 -3.96 10.00
C ASP A 43 -35.23 -4.06 8.66
N GLY A 44 -35.08 -5.28 8.15
CA GLY A 44 -34.44 -5.52 6.87
C GLY A 44 -34.70 -6.94 6.36
N ALA A 45 -35.96 -7.28 6.11
CA ALA A 45 -36.27 -8.47 5.28
C ALA A 45 -36.00 -8.20 3.78
N GLY A 46 -35.16 -7.21 3.44
CA GLY A 46 -34.71 -6.86 2.09
C GLY A 46 -33.23 -6.93 1.85
N ASP A 47 -32.40 -7.22 2.87
CA ASP A 47 -30.94 -7.02 2.86
C ASP A 47 -30.12 -8.14 2.20
N GLY A 48 -30.69 -9.27 1.84
CA GLY A 48 -29.93 -10.40 1.28
C GLY A 48 -29.33 -10.09 -0.10
N ALA A 49 -30.09 -9.52 -1.00
CA ALA A 49 -29.65 -9.26 -2.37
C ALA A 49 -28.64 -8.10 -2.46
N ASP A 50 -28.79 -7.09 -1.60
CA ASP A 50 -27.88 -5.94 -1.57
C ASP A 50 -26.54 -6.30 -0.89
N SER A 51 -26.54 -7.17 0.11
CA SER A 51 -25.31 -7.65 0.77
C SER A 51 -24.51 -8.56 -0.16
N ASP A 52 -25.16 -9.46 -0.91
CA ASP A 52 -24.52 -10.32 -1.89
C ASP A 52 -23.92 -9.52 -3.07
N GLY A 53 -24.65 -8.48 -3.50
CA GLY A 53 -24.17 -7.54 -4.52
C GLY A 53 -22.90 -6.81 -4.09
N ARG A 54 -22.85 -6.32 -2.85
CA ARG A 54 -21.67 -5.65 -2.28
C ARG A 54 -20.50 -6.62 -2.11
N ALA A 55 -20.72 -7.81 -1.56
CA ALA A 55 -19.69 -8.83 -1.38
C ALA A 55 -19.06 -9.21 -2.73
N SER A 56 -19.86 -9.38 -3.78
CA SER A 56 -19.35 -9.68 -5.11
C SER A 56 -18.62 -8.50 -5.78
N ALA A 57 -18.98 -7.26 -5.46
CA ALA A 57 -18.28 -6.07 -5.91
C ALA A 57 -16.91 -5.95 -5.22
N ASP A 58 -16.85 -6.15 -3.90
CA ASP A 58 -15.61 -6.16 -3.13
C ASP A 58 -14.66 -7.24 -3.61
N GLU A 59 -15.14 -8.43 -3.91
CA GLU A 59 -14.31 -9.52 -4.43
C GLU A 59 -13.69 -9.16 -5.79
N ARG A 60 -14.44 -8.49 -6.67
CA ARG A 60 -13.89 -7.99 -7.94
C ARG A 60 -12.79 -6.96 -7.71
N VAL A 61 -13.02 -5.98 -6.83
CA VAL A 61 -12.02 -4.96 -6.48
C VAL A 61 -10.78 -5.59 -5.86
N ARG A 62 -10.95 -6.54 -4.94
CA ARG A 62 -9.87 -7.30 -4.30
C ARG A 62 -9.04 -8.07 -5.33
N SER A 63 -9.70 -8.81 -6.20
CA SER A 63 -9.07 -9.57 -7.28
C SER A 63 -8.28 -8.66 -8.24
N GLU A 64 -8.80 -7.49 -8.56
CA GLU A 64 -8.12 -6.51 -9.41
C GLU A 64 -6.90 -5.91 -8.71
N ALA A 65 -7.00 -5.56 -7.44
CA ALA A 65 -5.88 -5.08 -6.62
C ALA A 65 -4.77 -6.13 -6.50
N ALA A 66 -5.14 -7.40 -6.34
CA ALA A 66 -4.21 -8.53 -6.34
C ALA A 66 -3.47 -8.66 -7.67
N ARG A 67 -4.19 -8.64 -8.80
CA ARG A 67 -3.59 -8.67 -10.13
C ARG A 67 -2.65 -7.51 -10.39
N GLY A 68 -3.02 -6.30 -9.92
CA GLY A 68 -2.14 -5.13 -9.96
C GLY A 68 -0.82 -5.35 -9.23
N SER A 69 -0.87 -5.95 -8.03
CA SER A 69 0.33 -6.29 -7.26
C SER A 69 1.20 -7.34 -7.96
N LEU A 70 0.60 -8.39 -8.54
CA LEU A 70 1.33 -9.42 -9.29
C LEU A 70 1.98 -8.85 -10.56
N THR A 71 1.30 -7.96 -11.26
CA THR A 71 1.88 -7.24 -12.41
C THR A 71 3.07 -6.40 -11.98
N LEU A 72 2.97 -5.68 -10.87
CA LEU A 72 4.05 -4.88 -10.34
C LEU A 72 5.24 -5.73 -9.88
N LEU A 73 5.01 -6.90 -9.26
CA LEU A 73 6.05 -7.88 -8.96
C LEU A 73 6.84 -8.29 -10.22
N ALA A 74 6.14 -8.58 -11.32
CA ALA A 74 6.79 -8.92 -12.58
C ALA A 74 7.67 -7.77 -13.10
N HIS A 75 7.26 -6.50 -12.91
CA HIS A 75 8.10 -5.33 -13.23
C HIS A 75 9.36 -5.26 -12.38
N TYR A 76 9.26 -5.50 -11.06
CA TYR A 76 10.42 -5.58 -10.17
C TYR A 76 11.37 -6.70 -10.59
N ASP A 77 10.86 -7.91 -10.83
CA ASP A 77 11.65 -9.07 -11.20
C ASP A 77 12.39 -8.84 -12.54
N ALA A 78 11.69 -8.33 -13.54
CA ALA A 78 12.30 -7.99 -14.82
C ALA A 78 13.38 -6.89 -14.68
N THR A 79 13.13 -5.88 -13.83
CA THR A 79 14.09 -4.79 -13.58
C THR A 79 15.33 -5.31 -12.86
N ILE A 80 15.18 -6.16 -11.84
CA ILE A 80 16.31 -6.78 -11.12
C ILE A 80 17.13 -7.67 -12.04
N THR A 81 16.47 -8.43 -12.92
CA THR A 81 17.15 -9.31 -13.89
C THR A 81 17.96 -8.49 -14.91
N THR A 82 17.38 -7.40 -15.42
CA THR A 82 18.04 -6.54 -16.42
C THR A 82 19.16 -5.69 -15.80
N HIS A 83 19.00 -5.29 -14.53
CA HIS A 83 19.91 -4.42 -13.79
C HIS A 83 20.32 -5.04 -12.44
N PRO A 84 21.20 -6.06 -12.41
CA PRO A 84 21.60 -6.74 -11.18
C PRO A 84 22.20 -5.81 -10.13
N ALA A 85 22.86 -4.74 -10.54
CA ALA A 85 23.41 -3.72 -9.62
C ALA A 85 22.34 -3.01 -8.77
N LEU A 86 21.08 -2.98 -9.22
CA LEU A 86 19.96 -2.40 -8.48
C LEU A 86 19.30 -3.40 -7.51
N ALA A 87 19.70 -4.68 -7.54
CA ALA A 87 19.02 -5.74 -6.82
C ALA A 87 18.91 -5.48 -5.31
N ASN A 88 20.00 -5.06 -4.65
CA ASN A 88 20.01 -4.83 -3.20
C ASN A 88 19.02 -3.75 -2.77
N ARG A 89 18.80 -2.78 -3.62
CA ARG A 89 17.86 -1.68 -3.41
C ARG A 89 16.42 -2.07 -3.71
N LEU A 90 16.19 -2.83 -4.77
CA LEU A 90 14.85 -3.17 -5.25
C LEU A 90 14.21 -4.35 -4.49
N ARG A 91 15.01 -5.29 -3.97
CA ARG A 91 14.51 -6.47 -3.24
C ARG A 91 13.61 -6.14 -2.05
N PRO A 92 13.92 -5.15 -1.17
CA PRO A 92 13.02 -4.78 -0.08
C PRO A 92 11.66 -4.30 -0.59
N LEU A 93 11.62 -3.41 -1.58
CA LEU A 93 10.37 -2.89 -2.17
C LEU A 93 9.58 -4.01 -2.84
N ARG A 94 10.26 -4.88 -3.60
CA ARG A 94 9.65 -6.08 -4.18
C ARG A 94 8.98 -6.96 -3.12
N SER A 95 9.65 -7.16 -1.98
CA SER A 95 9.12 -7.96 -0.87
C SER A 95 7.84 -7.35 -0.29
N GLU A 96 7.76 -6.03 -0.18
CA GLU A 96 6.55 -5.32 0.22
C GLU A 96 5.41 -5.54 -0.78
N VAL A 97 5.70 -5.43 -2.09
CA VAL A 97 4.70 -5.66 -3.13
C VAL A 97 4.20 -7.11 -3.11
N ALA A 98 5.05 -8.09 -2.77
CA ALA A 98 4.62 -9.47 -2.55
C ALA A 98 3.60 -9.59 -1.41
N ARG A 99 3.88 -8.97 -0.26
CA ARG A 99 2.94 -8.90 0.86
C ARG A 99 1.62 -8.20 0.51
N HIS A 100 1.67 -7.19 -0.36
CA HIS A 100 0.44 -6.57 -0.86
C HIS A 100 -0.41 -7.54 -1.69
N ALA A 101 0.21 -8.37 -2.53
CA ALA A 101 -0.51 -9.40 -3.27
C ALA A 101 -1.17 -10.43 -2.34
N GLU A 102 -0.44 -10.89 -1.32
CA GLU A 102 -0.96 -11.79 -0.28
C GLU A 102 -2.14 -11.18 0.49
N ALA A 103 -2.02 -9.91 0.89
CA ALA A 103 -3.07 -9.20 1.62
C ALA A 103 -4.39 -9.10 0.82
N PHE A 104 -4.31 -9.10 -0.52
CA PHE A 104 -5.47 -9.17 -1.40
C PHE A 104 -5.88 -10.60 -1.77
N GLY A 105 -5.26 -11.63 -1.16
CA GLY A 105 -5.64 -13.03 -1.34
C GLY A 105 -4.96 -13.75 -2.51
N SER A 106 -3.95 -13.16 -3.14
CA SER A 106 -3.16 -13.83 -4.17
C SER A 106 -1.76 -14.16 -3.66
N PRO A 107 -1.40 -15.44 -3.49
CA PRO A 107 -0.04 -15.79 -3.11
C PRO A 107 0.96 -15.34 -4.20
N PRO A 108 2.12 -14.80 -3.84
CA PRO A 108 3.15 -14.46 -4.80
C PRO A 108 3.68 -15.74 -5.46
N PRO A 109 4.13 -15.67 -6.73
CA PRO A 109 4.80 -16.78 -7.36
C PRO A 109 6.05 -17.12 -6.54
N SER A 110 6.12 -18.33 -5.98
CA SER A 110 7.28 -18.82 -5.27
C SER A 110 8.52 -18.78 -6.18
N ALA A 111 9.61 -18.21 -5.69
CA ALA A 111 10.88 -18.13 -6.41
C ALA A 111 11.51 -19.53 -6.67
N SER A 112 10.90 -20.61 -6.15
CA SER A 112 11.32 -22.00 -6.28
C SER A 112 10.46 -22.85 -7.21
N ALA A 113 9.58 -22.26 -8.01
CA ALA A 113 8.87 -23.05 -9.02
C ALA A 113 9.86 -23.40 -10.15
N SER A 114 10.50 -24.58 -10.04
CA SER A 114 11.08 -25.29 -11.18
C SER A 114 10.08 -25.37 -12.32
N PRO A 115 10.52 -25.23 -13.58
CA PRO A 115 9.62 -25.28 -14.74
C PRO A 115 9.19 -26.72 -15.05
N SER A 116 8.36 -27.31 -14.20
CA SER A 116 7.77 -28.63 -14.42
C SER A 116 6.34 -28.67 -13.93
N ALA A 117 5.47 -27.90 -14.57
CA ALA A 117 4.04 -28.16 -14.56
C ALA A 117 3.48 -27.64 -15.88
N THR A 118 3.20 -28.56 -16.78
CA THR A 118 2.39 -28.39 -17.97
C THR A 118 0.99 -27.99 -17.53
N HIS A 119 0.70 -26.68 -17.50
CA HIS A 119 -0.66 -26.18 -17.42
C HIS A 119 -1.03 -25.63 -18.79
N GLU A 120 -1.78 -26.44 -19.53
CA GLU A 120 -2.55 -26.03 -20.69
C GLU A 120 -3.43 -24.84 -20.29
N GLY A 121 -3.25 -23.68 -20.95
CA GLY A 121 -4.08 -22.51 -20.79
C GLY A 121 -3.39 -21.22 -20.35
N SER A 122 -2.06 -21.20 -20.18
CA SER A 122 -1.34 -19.95 -19.86
C SER A 122 -1.36 -19.00 -21.06
N ARG A 123 -2.22 -17.96 -21.00
CA ARG A 123 -2.02 -16.79 -21.86
C ARG A 123 -0.57 -16.35 -21.75
N PRO A 124 0.10 -15.99 -22.89
CA PRO A 124 1.47 -15.56 -22.86
C PRO A 124 1.59 -14.41 -21.85
N ARG A 125 2.42 -14.61 -20.82
CA ARG A 125 2.79 -13.51 -19.90
C ARG A 125 3.38 -12.43 -20.77
N ARG A 126 2.74 -11.28 -20.85
CA ARG A 126 3.32 -10.11 -21.49
C ARG A 126 4.70 -9.92 -20.88
N THR A 127 5.74 -10.10 -21.67
CA THR A 127 7.11 -9.81 -21.24
C THR A 127 7.16 -8.33 -20.89
N VAL A 128 7.54 -8.03 -19.67
CA VAL A 128 7.73 -6.64 -19.23
C VAL A 128 8.97 -6.13 -19.92
N GLU A 129 8.80 -5.14 -20.80
CA GLU A 129 9.92 -4.46 -21.42
C GLU A 129 10.58 -3.52 -20.40
N VAL A 130 11.88 -3.74 -20.14
CA VAL A 130 12.68 -2.93 -19.22
C VAL A 130 13.68 -2.10 -20.01
N PRO A 131 13.72 -0.76 -19.81
CA PRO A 131 14.73 0.08 -20.43
C PRO A 131 16.16 -0.37 -20.07
N ARG A 132 17.07 -0.35 -21.06
CA ARG A 132 18.49 -0.71 -20.85
C ARG A 132 19.24 0.31 -19.99
N ASP A 133 18.78 1.55 -19.97
CA ASP A 133 19.30 2.59 -19.06
C ASP A 133 18.70 2.43 -17.66
N ALA A 134 19.56 2.32 -16.65
CA ALA A 134 19.14 2.07 -15.26
C ALA A 134 18.24 3.18 -14.70
N ARG A 135 18.49 4.46 -15.03
CA ARG A 135 17.65 5.58 -14.57
C ARG A 135 16.27 5.53 -15.22
N LYS A 136 16.21 5.22 -16.50
CA LYS A 136 14.93 5.05 -17.20
C LYS A 136 14.16 3.85 -16.65
N ALA A 137 14.84 2.76 -16.30
CA ALA A 137 14.23 1.60 -15.66
C ALA A 137 13.63 1.95 -14.30
N LEU A 138 14.34 2.69 -13.45
CA LEU A 138 13.81 3.18 -12.17
C LEU A 138 12.63 4.13 -12.36
N THR A 139 12.68 5.00 -13.36
CA THR A 139 11.57 5.92 -13.69
C THR A 139 10.33 5.15 -14.16
N ALA A 140 10.50 4.11 -14.98
CA ALA A 140 9.42 3.25 -15.43
C ALA A 140 8.78 2.50 -14.26
N LEU A 141 9.60 1.96 -13.35
CA LEU A 141 9.13 1.28 -12.14
C LEU A 141 8.39 2.23 -11.19
N ALA A 142 8.92 3.45 -10.96
CA ALA A 142 8.25 4.49 -10.17
C ALA A 142 6.89 4.89 -10.77
N THR A 143 6.81 4.94 -12.10
CA THR A 143 5.56 5.22 -12.82
C THR A 143 4.55 4.08 -12.65
N ALA A 144 5.01 2.82 -12.68
CA ALA A 144 4.16 1.66 -12.46
C ALA A 144 3.60 1.64 -11.03
N GLU A 145 4.43 1.92 -10.01
CA GLU A 145 4.00 2.07 -8.61
C GLU A 145 2.92 3.15 -8.47
N ARG A 146 3.16 4.32 -9.04
CA ARG A 146 2.21 5.45 -8.95
C ARG A 146 0.87 5.10 -9.58
N ARG A 147 0.87 4.54 -10.81
CA ARG A 147 -0.37 4.10 -11.48
C ARG A 147 -1.14 3.07 -10.67
N THR A 148 -0.44 2.15 -10.04
CA THR A 148 -1.06 1.12 -9.20
C THR A 148 -1.64 1.73 -7.91
N ALA A 149 -0.95 2.70 -7.29
CA ALA A 149 -1.45 3.45 -6.13
C ALA A 149 -2.69 4.28 -6.48
N ASP A 150 -2.67 4.98 -7.62
CA ASP A 150 -3.80 5.79 -8.11
C ASP A 150 -5.04 4.92 -8.39
N ALA A 151 -4.87 3.75 -9.02
CA ALA A 151 -5.97 2.81 -9.26
C ALA A 151 -6.61 2.34 -7.93
N ARG A 152 -5.81 2.03 -6.92
CA ARG A 152 -6.30 1.65 -5.57
C ARG A 152 -7.03 2.81 -4.89
N THR A 153 -6.52 4.03 -5.03
CA THR A 153 -7.16 5.24 -4.50
C THR A 153 -8.53 5.46 -5.16
N THR A 154 -8.64 5.26 -6.46
CA THR A 154 -9.92 5.34 -7.17
C THR A 154 -10.91 4.29 -6.67
N ALA A 155 -10.44 3.06 -6.40
CA ALA A 155 -11.29 1.97 -5.92
C ALA A 155 -11.86 2.19 -4.51
N LEU A 156 -11.31 3.12 -3.71
CA LEU A 156 -11.85 3.46 -2.39
C LEU A 156 -13.31 3.91 -2.41
N ALA A 157 -13.74 4.55 -3.50
CA ALA A 157 -15.08 5.13 -3.60
C ALA A 157 -16.21 4.08 -3.56
N THR A 158 -15.92 2.83 -3.93
CA THR A 158 -16.92 1.76 -4.05
C THR A 158 -16.64 0.57 -3.13
N ALA A 159 -15.51 0.57 -2.43
CA ALA A 159 -15.11 -0.53 -1.55
C ALA A 159 -15.82 -0.45 -0.20
N SER A 160 -16.06 -1.61 0.41
CA SER A 160 -16.51 -1.68 1.82
C SER A 160 -15.46 -1.03 2.75
N PRO A 161 -15.85 -0.63 3.97
CA PRO A 161 -14.93 0.04 4.90
C PRO A 161 -13.63 -0.74 5.17
N GLU A 162 -13.73 -2.07 5.29
CA GLU A 162 -12.57 -2.92 5.53
C GLU A 162 -11.63 -2.97 4.32
N LEU A 163 -12.18 -3.19 3.13
CA LEU A 163 -11.41 -3.20 1.91
C LEU A 163 -10.82 -1.81 1.60
N ALA A 164 -11.57 -0.75 1.88
CA ALA A 164 -11.10 0.62 1.71
C ALA A 164 -9.87 0.93 2.59
N ARG A 165 -9.85 0.49 3.86
CA ARG A 165 -8.67 0.64 4.73
C ARG A 165 -7.44 -0.06 4.17
N LEU A 166 -7.61 -1.30 3.68
CA LEU A 166 -6.53 -2.06 3.06
C LEU A 166 -6.02 -1.37 1.79
N LEU A 167 -6.93 -0.98 0.89
CA LEU A 167 -6.58 -0.28 -0.34
C LEU A 167 -5.83 1.03 -0.05
N ALA A 168 -6.31 1.84 0.92
CA ALA A 168 -5.65 3.08 1.31
C ALA A 168 -4.23 2.86 1.85
N SER A 169 -4.05 1.85 2.73
CA SER A 169 -2.75 1.50 3.27
C SER A 169 -1.76 1.09 2.18
N VAL A 170 -2.20 0.22 1.26
CA VAL A 170 -1.36 -0.27 0.17
C VAL A 170 -1.11 0.81 -0.90
N ALA A 171 -2.08 1.70 -1.15
CA ALA A 171 -1.88 2.86 -2.02
C ALA A 171 -0.82 3.82 -1.47
N ALA A 172 -0.88 4.12 -0.16
CA ALA A 172 0.12 4.96 0.50
C ALA A 172 1.53 4.36 0.43
N SER A 173 1.65 3.04 0.63
CA SER A 173 2.92 2.31 0.46
C SER A 173 3.45 2.42 -0.96
N GLY A 174 2.61 2.21 -1.98
CA GLY A 174 3.00 2.36 -3.39
C GLY A 174 3.45 3.77 -3.75
N ALA A 175 2.79 4.80 -3.21
CA ALA A 175 3.21 6.19 -3.38
C ALA A 175 4.59 6.46 -2.75
N ALA A 176 4.86 5.88 -1.57
CA ALA A 176 6.17 5.95 -0.92
C ALA A 176 7.26 5.23 -1.75
N HIS A 177 6.97 4.05 -2.30
CA HIS A 177 7.89 3.34 -3.19
C HIS A 177 8.21 4.17 -4.45
N ALA A 178 7.19 4.77 -5.07
CA ALA A 178 7.38 5.64 -6.24
C ALA A 178 8.29 6.84 -5.91
N TYR A 179 8.15 7.43 -4.73
CA TYR A 179 9.01 8.50 -4.24
C TYR A 179 10.45 8.03 -4.07
N LEU A 180 10.67 6.92 -3.34
CA LEU A 180 12.00 6.35 -3.12
C LEU A 180 12.72 5.97 -4.41
N LEU A 181 11.99 5.46 -5.42
CA LEU A 181 12.54 5.14 -6.73
C LEU A 181 12.93 6.39 -7.51
N ALA A 182 12.21 7.51 -7.33
CA ALA A 182 12.47 8.78 -7.98
C ALA A 182 13.65 9.55 -7.37
N GLU A 183 13.79 9.55 -6.03
CA GLU A 183 14.84 10.26 -5.28
C GLU A 183 16.25 9.83 -5.68
N SER A 184 16.43 8.61 -6.10
CA SER A 184 17.72 8.02 -6.44
C SER A 184 18.30 8.45 -7.77
N ARG A 185 17.79 9.53 -8.33
CA ARG A 185 18.31 10.16 -9.54
C ARG A 185 19.40 11.20 -9.24
N THR A 186 19.61 11.51 -7.96
CA THR A 186 20.71 12.34 -7.47
C THR A 186 21.91 11.48 -7.13
#